data_f3c86a2f64ce00ee2582e52192cc5f35
#
_entry.id   f3c86a2f64ce00ee2582e52192cc5f35
#
_cell.length_a   1.000
_cell.length_b   1.000
_cell.length_c   1.000
_cell.angle_alpha   90.00
_cell.angle_beta   90.00
_cell.angle_gamma   90.00
#
_symmetry.space_group_name_H-M   'P 1'
#
loop_
_entity.id
_entity.type
_entity.pdbx_description
1 polymer ?
#
loop_
_entity_poly.entity_id
_entity_poly.type
_entity_poly.pdbx_seq_one_letter_code
_entity_poly.pdbx_strand_id
1 'polypeptide(L)'
;MGAAAHFSQIDMIARTARMLGHETLFPMGIDRNGLPVEIYTEKKFNISIHTTPREKFIEYCKTALNDLEAEMIQTMKTMGLSCDFKNYYRTDSAEYRALTQSTFIEMWKKGLVYEDTRPNNYCTVCGTTIADAEIIYKDMPTRLVYITFKLKEGGVITIATTRPEFLGSCQTVIVHPNDERCRDAVNKTAVVPL
;
A
#
# COMPACT_ATOMS: atom_id res chain seq x y z
N MET A 1 7.79 -20.99 1.33
CA MET A 1 8.47 -21.36 2.59
C MET A 1 8.38 -20.27 3.67
N GLY A 2 8.52 -18.97 3.36
CA GLY A 2 8.50 -17.90 4.37
C GLY A 2 7.24 -17.84 5.24
N ALA A 3 6.05 -17.92 4.65
CA ALA A 3 4.79 -17.90 5.40
C ALA A 3 4.66 -19.09 6.36
N ALA A 4 5.07 -20.30 5.95
CA ALA A 4 5.04 -21.48 6.80
C ALA A 4 5.95 -21.33 8.04
N ALA A 5 7.16 -20.80 7.86
CA ALA A 5 8.09 -20.53 8.96
C ALA A 5 7.48 -19.51 9.94
N HIS A 6 6.87 -18.44 9.42
CA HIS A 6 6.24 -17.41 10.23
C HIS A 6 5.10 -17.96 11.12
N PHE A 7 4.18 -18.72 10.52
CA PHE A 7 3.09 -19.34 11.27
C PHE A 7 3.57 -20.38 12.30
N SER A 8 4.61 -21.15 11.96
CA SER A 8 5.21 -22.09 12.91
C SER A 8 5.85 -21.36 14.10
N GLN A 9 6.49 -20.21 13.91
CA GLN A 9 7.05 -19.42 15.01
C GLN A 9 5.98 -18.89 15.95
N ILE A 10 4.84 -18.44 15.42
CA ILE A 10 3.70 -18.00 16.24
C ILE A 10 3.15 -19.20 17.05
N ASP A 11 3.02 -20.37 16.44
CA ASP A 11 2.52 -21.57 17.09
C ASP A 11 3.46 -22.07 18.19
N MET A 12 4.78 -21.94 18.05
CA MET A 12 5.75 -22.27 19.09
C MET A 12 5.49 -21.46 20.37
N ILE A 13 5.16 -20.18 20.27
CA ILE A 13 4.85 -19.32 21.42
C ILE A 13 3.60 -19.86 22.14
N ALA A 14 2.54 -20.16 21.39
CA ALA A 14 1.30 -20.68 21.94
C ALA A 14 1.49 -22.04 22.62
N ARG A 15 2.27 -22.95 22.00
CA ARG A 15 2.62 -24.26 22.59
C ARG A 15 3.45 -24.12 23.85
N THR A 16 4.46 -23.28 23.84
CA THR A 16 5.31 -23.02 25.00
C THR A 16 4.49 -22.49 26.18
N ALA A 17 3.58 -21.54 25.93
CA ALA A 17 2.70 -21.00 26.97
C ALA A 17 1.83 -22.10 27.60
N ARG A 18 1.23 -22.98 26.77
CA ARG A 18 0.44 -24.14 27.28
C ARG A 18 1.29 -25.10 28.10
N MET A 19 2.52 -25.39 27.65
CA MET A 19 3.43 -26.26 28.40
C MET A 19 3.82 -25.68 29.76
N LEU A 20 3.84 -24.34 29.88
CA LEU A 20 4.06 -23.61 31.14
C LEU A 20 2.77 -23.52 32.02
N GLY A 21 1.67 -24.11 31.60
CA GLY A 21 0.40 -24.12 32.35
C GLY A 21 -0.50 -22.91 32.13
N HIS A 22 -0.20 -22.06 31.13
CA HIS A 22 -1.06 -20.92 30.80
C HIS A 22 -2.23 -21.32 29.91
N GLU A 23 -3.42 -20.77 30.19
CA GLU A 23 -4.52 -20.77 29.23
C GLU A 23 -4.12 -19.88 28.05
N THR A 24 -4.25 -20.41 26.83
CA THR A 24 -3.80 -19.71 25.62
C THR A 24 -4.95 -19.57 24.64
N LEU A 25 -5.41 -18.35 24.43
CA LEU A 25 -6.33 -18.01 23.37
C LEU A 25 -5.54 -17.82 22.07
N PHE A 26 -5.73 -18.73 21.12
CA PHE A 26 -5.03 -18.70 19.84
C PHE A 26 -6.02 -18.97 18.70
N PRO A 27 -6.93 -18.01 18.37
CA PRO A 27 -7.83 -18.14 17.24
C PRO A 27 -7.06 -17.97 15.93
N MET A 28 -7.52 -18.62 14.89
CA MET A 28 -7.04 -18.36 13.54
C MET A 28 -7.69 -17.07 13.01
N GLY A 29 -6.90 -16.22 12.37
CA GLY A 29 -7.39 -15.04 11.63
C GLY A 29 -7.09 -15.18 10.15
N ILE A 30 -8.07 -14.88 9.31
CA ILE A 30 -7.93 -14.92 7.85
C ILE A 30 -8.12 -13.51 7.29
N ASP A 31 -7.06 -12.96 6.72
CA ASP A 31 -7.16 -11.71 5.98
C ASP A 31 -7.73 -11.97 4.59
N ARG A 32 -8.82 -11.28 4.30
CA ARG A 32 -9.58 -11.41 3.04
C ARG A 32 -9.73 -10.09 2.31
N ASN A 33 -8.80 -9.15 2.52
CA ASN A 33 -8.82 -7.82 1.93
C ASN A 33 -7.54 -7.54 1.13
N GLY A 34 -7.61 -6.48 0.33
CA GLY A 34 -6.47 -5.90 -0.36
C GLY A 34 -6.30 -6.30 -1.82
N LEU A 35 -5.41 -5.59 -2.48
CA LEU A 35 -5.09 -5.73 -3.90
C LEU A 35 -4.71 -7.17 -4.34
N PRO A 36 -3.98 -7.97 -3.54
CA PRO A 36 -3.67 -9.35 -3.93
C PRO A 36 -4.91 -10.21 -4.19
N VAL A 37 -6.00 -9.96 -3.47
CA VAL A 37 -7.28 -10.67 -3.68
C VAL A 37 -7.89 -10.31 -5.02
N GLU A 38 -7.87 -9.04 -5.39
CA GLU A 38 -8.39 -8.54 -6.67
C GLU A 38 -7.60 -9.14 -7.84
N ILE A 39 -6.27 -9.07 -7.78
CA ILE A 39 -5.37 -9.66 -8.80
C ILE A 39 -5.56 -11.18 -8.93
N TYR A 40 -5.72 -11.89 -7.81
CA TYR A 40 -5.98 -13.32 -7.83
C TYR A 40 -7.33 -13.63 -8.49
N THR A 41 -8.35 -12.85 -8.17
CA THR A 41 -9.71 -13.00 -8.74
C THR A 41 -9.72 -12.78 -10.25
N GLU A 42 -9.06 -11.70 -10.71
CA GLU A 42 -8.91 -11.42 -12.13
C GLU A 42 -8.28 -12.58 -12.90
N LYS A 43 -7.19 -13.12 -12.34
CA LYS A 43 -6.48 -14.26 -12.95
C LYS A 43 -7.32 -15.54 -12.93
N LYS A 44 -7.98 -15.83 -11.79
CA LYS A 44 -8.76 -17.07 -11.64
C LYS A 44 -9.95 -17.13 -12.59
N PHE A 45 -10.65 -16.02 -12.77
CA PHE A 45 -11.87 -15.96 -13.60
C PHE A 45 -11.63 -15.36 -14.98
N ASN A 46 -10.39 -14.95 -15.29
CA ASN A 46 -10.02 -14.28 -16.55
C ASN A 46 -10.90 -13.07 -16.84
N ILE A 47 -11.06 -12.20 -15.85
CA ILE A 47 -11.85 -10.96 -15.87
C ILE A 47 -10.98 -9.77 -15.50
N SER A 48 -11.51 -8.55 -15.71
CA SER A 48 -10.83 -7.34 -15.24
C SER A 48 -11.76 -6.51 -14.37
N ILE A 49 -11.21 -5.94 -13.29
CA ILE A 49 -11.92 -5.01 -12.42
C ILE A 49 -12.42 -3.77 -13.17
N HIS A 50 -11.71 -3.35 -14.22
CA HIS A 50 -12.05 -2.16 -15.00
C HIS A 50 -13.23 -2.37 -15.97
N THR A 51 -13.51 -3.61 -16.35
CA THR A 51 -14.56 -3.95 -17.33
C THR A 51 -15.71 -4.75 -16.74
N THR A 52 -15.52 -5.31 -15.55
CA THR A 52 -16.57 -6.10 -14.87
C THR A 52 -17.39 -5.20 -13.95
N PRO A 53 -18.74 -5.29 -13.99
CA PRO A 53 -19.59 -4.57 -13.05
C PRO A 53 -19.18 -4.86 -11.59
N ARG A 54 -19.08 -3.81 -10.76
CA ARG A 54 -18.56 -3.88 -9.39
C ARG A 54 -19.22 -4.97 -8.54
N GLU A 55 -20.53 -5.11 -8.62
CA GLU A 55 -21.29 -6.11 -7.85
C GLU A 55 -20.87 -7.53 -8.22
N LYS A 56 -20.76 -7.82 -9.51
CA LYS A 56 -20.29 -9.11 -10.00
C LYS A 56 -18.84 -9.39 -9.63
N PHE A 57 -17.99 -8.37 -9.71
CA PHE A 57 -16.59 -8.51 -9.31
C PHE A 57 -16.47 -8.88 -7.84
N ILE A 58 -17.27 -8.26 -6.96
CA ILE A 58 -17.32 -8.60 -5.53
C ILE A 58 -17.79 -10.05 -5.31
N GLU A 59 -18.75 -10.54 -6.07
CA GLU A 59 -19.20 -11.94 -6.01
C GLU A 59 -18.09 -12.91 -6.42
N TYR A 60 -17.35 -12.60 -7.46
CA TYR A 60 -16.17 -13.38 -7.87
C TYR A 60 -15.08 -13.38 -6.79
N CYS A 61 -14.81 -12.23 -6.17
CA CYS A 61 -13.87 -12.15 -5.04
C CYS A 61 -14.32 -13.04 -3.87
N LYS A 62 -15.59 -13.00 -3.49
CA LYS A 62 -16.12 -13.86 -2.42
C LYS A 62 -15.96 -15.34 -2.74
N THR A 63 -16.26 -15.75 -3.96
CA THR A 63 -16.09 -17.14 -4.41
C THR A 63 -14.63 -17.56 -4.38
N ALA A 64 -13.74 -16.74 -4.94
CA ALA A 64 -12.30 -17.00 -4.95
C ALA A 64 -11.73 -17.15 -3.54
N LEU A 65 -12.13 -16.27 -2.63
CA LEU A 65 -11.68 -16.26 -1.25
C LEU A 65 -12.19 -17.46 -0.44
N ASN A 66 -13.42 -17.93 -0.69
CA ASN A 66 -13.95 -19.12 -0.01
C ASN A 66 -13.14 -20.37 -0.37
N ASP A 67 -12.75 -20.50 -1.63
CA ASP A 67 -11.92 -21.63 -2.09
C ASP A 67 -10.52 -21.57 -1.46
N LEU A 68 -9.88 -20.38 -1.51
CA LEU A 68 -8.57 -20.17 -0.89
C LEU A 68 -8.56 -20.39 0.61
N GLU A 69 -9.62 -19.99 1.31
CA GLU A 69 -9.77 -20.18 2.74
C GLU A 69 -9.78 -21.66 3.12
N ALA A 70 -10.53 -22.46 2.36
CA ALA A 70 -10.58 -23.90 2.59
C ALA A 70 -9.20 -24.56 2.42
N GLU A 71 -8.48 -24.19 1.36
CA GLU A 71 -7.12 -24.68 1.09
C GLU A 71 -6.13 -24.24 2.19
N MET A 72 -6.23 -22.98 2.62
CA MET A 72 -5.36 -22.42 3.66
C MET A 72 -5.57 -23.10 4.99
N ILE A 73 -6.81 -23.27 5.42
CA ILE A 73 -7.16 -24.00 6.66
C ILE A 73 -6.63 -25.43 6.61
N GLN A 74 -6.80 -26.11 5.48
CA GLN A 74 -6.32 -27.49 5.32
C GLN A 74 -4.79 -27.55 5.38
N THR A 75 -4.10 -26.63 4.73
CA THR A 75 -2.64 -26.51 4.76
C THR A 75 -2.14 -26.28 6.18
N MET A 76 -2.73 -25.36 6.92
CA MET A 76 -2.36 -25.07 8.31
C MET A 76 -2.60 -26.24 9.25
N LYS A 77 -3.69 -26.98 9.07
CA LYS A 77 -3.94 -28.23 9.79
C LYS A 77 -2.88 -29.30 9.48
N THR A 78 -2.50 -29.43 8.21
CA THR A 78 -1.47 -30.40 7.78
C THR A 78 -0.09 -30.03 8.34
N MET A 79 0.21 -28.74 8.50
CA MET A 79 1.42 -28.27 9.18
C MET A 79 1.38 -28.52 10.69
N GLY A 80 0.24 -28.92 11.27
CA GLY A 80 0.09 -29.20 12.68
C GLY A 80 -0.05 -27.96 13.55
N LEU A 81 -0.51 -26.81 13.03
CA LEU A 81 -0.75 -25.62 13.83
C LEU A 81 -1.83 -25.89 14.91
N SER A 82 -1.60 -25.38 16.11
CA SER A 82 -2.44 -25.61 17.29
C SER A 82 -3.45 -24.49 17.56
N CYS A 83 -3.75 -23.67 16.56
CA CYS A 83 -4.74 -22.62 16.66
C CYS A 83 -6.19 -23.18 16.67
N ASP A 84 -7.13 -22.37 17.12
CA ASP A 84 -8.55 -22.72 17.08
C ASP A 84 -9.10 -22.50 15.67
N PHE A 85 -9.32 -23.61 14.94
CA PHE A 85 -9.92 -23.62 13.61
C PHE A 85 -11.45 -23.63 13.63
N LYS A 86 -12.09 -23.71 14.79
CA LYS A 86 -13.54 -23.67 14.90
C LYS A 86 -14.06 -22.26 15.09
N ASN A 87 -13.39 -21.48 15.96
CA ASN A 87 -13.74 -20.12 16.29
C ASN A 87 -12.74 -19.16 15.66
N TYR A 88 -12.64 -19.18 14.34
CA TYR A 88 -11.77 -18.27 13.60
C TYR A 88 -12.54 -17.04 13.11
N TYR A 89 -11.83 -15.98 12.80
CA TYR A 89 -12.41 -14.74 12.28
C TYR A 89 -11.91 -14.42 10.88
N ARG A 90 -12.71 -13.66 10.16
CA ARG A 90 -12.42 -13.14 8.81
C ARG A 90 -12.43 -11.62 8.85
N THR A 91 -11.47 -10.99 8.20
CA THR A 91 -11.37 -9.52 8.18
C THR A 91 -12.47 -8.85 7.34
N ASP A 92 -13.14 -9.60 6.47
CA ASP A 92 -14.29 -9.16 5.66
C ASP A 92 -15.66 -9.48 6.27
N SER A 93 -15.72 -10.09 7.47
CA SER A 93 -16.99 -10.35 8.15
C SER A 93 -17.70 -9.06 8.59
N ALA A 94 -19.00 -9.10 8.75
CA ALA A 94 -19.79 -7.95 9.16
C ALA A 94 -19.37 -7.45 10.55
N GLU A 95 -19.12 -8.37 11.47
CA GLU A 95 -18.69 -8.08 12.84
C GLU A 95 -17.31 -7.43 12.88
N TYR A 96 -16.35 -7.97 12.12
CA TYR A 96 -15.01 -7.42 12.06
C TYR A 96 -15.00 -6.03 11.43
N ARG A 97 -15.77 -5.83 10.34
CA ARG A 97 -15.93 -4.51 9.72
C ARG A 97 -16.57 -3.50 10.66
N ALA A 98 -17.60 -3.91 11.42
CA ALA A 98 -18.23 -3.03 12.41
C ALA A 98 -17.24 -2.60 13.49
N LEU A 99 -16.41 -3.54 13.99
CA LEU A 99 -15.36 -3.25 14.96
C LEU A 99 -14.32 -2.27 14.40
N THR A 100 -13.82 -2.52 13.19
CA THR A 100 -12.84 -1.66 12.54
C THR A 100 -13.39 -0.25 12.29
N GLN A 101 -14.63 -0.14 11.83
CA GLN A 101 -15.28 1.14 11.58
C GLN A 101 -15.51 1.92 12.89
N SER A 102 -15.95 1.26 13.96
CA SER A 102 -16.13 1.92 15.25
C SER A 102 -14.80 2.42 15.82
N THR A 103 -13.74 1.61 15.72
CA THR A 103 -12.38 2.02 16.12
C THR A 103 -11.90 3.23 15.33
N PHE A 104 -12.11 3.26 14.01
CA PHE A 104 -11.78 4.40 13.18
C PHE A 104 -12.52 5.67 13.62
N ILE A 105 -13.83 5.56 13.87
CA ILE A 105 -14.66 6.69 14.33
C ILE A 105 -14.17 7.21 15.70
N GLU A 106 -13.80 6.32 16.61
CA GLU A 106 -13.25 6.74 17.91
C GLU A 106 -11.90 7.45 17.76
N MET A 107 -11.02 6.96 16.90
CA MET A 107 -9.74 7.60 16.61
C MET A 107 -9.94 8.98 15.97
N TRP A 108 -10.89 9.10 15.05
CA TRP A 108 -11.28 10.37 14.44
C TRP A 108 -11.74 11.38 15.50
N LYS A 109 -12.66 10.97 16.39
CA LYS A 109 -13.14 11.81 17.49
C LYS A 109 -12.03 12.26 18.46
N LYS A 110 -10.99 11.45 18.62
CA LYS A 110 -9.81 11.77 19.44
C LYS A 110 -8.78 12.63 18.71
N GLY A 111 -8.99 12.98 17.44
CA GLY A 111 -8.05 13.76 16.63
C GLY A 111 -6.77 12.99 16.23
N LEU A 112 -6.79 11.65 16.33
CA LEU A 112 -5.66 10.79 15.96
C LEU A 112 -5.64 10.47 14.46
N VAL A 113 -6.74 10.74 13.76
CA VAL A 113 -6.88 10.60 12.32
C VAL A 113 -7.23 11.95 11.72
N TYR A 114 -6.54 12.34 10.65
CA TYR A 114 -6.75 13.58 9.92
C TYR A 114 -6.53 13.37 8.43
N GLU A 115 -7.09 14.24 7.60
CA GLU A 115 -6.83 14.27 6.17
C GLU A 115 -5.56 15.04 5.87
N ASP A 116 -4.73 14.49 4.97
CA ASP A 116 -3.51 15.13 4.52
C ASP A 116 -3.24 14.79 3.05
N THR A 117 -2.42 15.63 2.40
CA THR A 117 -1.99 15.44 1.01
C THR A 117 -0.51 15.13 0.97
N ARG A 118 -0.14 13.94 0.49
CA ARG A 118 1.25 13.54 0.30
C ARG A 118 1.44 12.78 -1.01
N PRO A 119 2.63 12.80 -1.61
CA PRO A 119 2.95 11.92 -2.73
C PRO A 119 2.84 10.45 -2.31
N ASN A 120 2.26 9.64 -3.18
CA ASN A 120 2.17 8.19 -3.02
C ASN A 120 2.64 7.49 -4.29
N ASN A 121 3.11 6.24 -4.12
CA ASN A 121 3.45 5.39 -5.25
C ASN A 121 2.16 4.91 -5.93
N TYR A 122 2.08 5.10 -7.24
CA TYR A 122 0.91 4.76 -8.04
C TYR A 122 1.30 3.81 -9.18
N CYS A 123 0.57 2.71 -9.30
CA CYS A 123 0.73 1.77 -10.40
C CYS A 123 -0.28 2.08 -11.51
N THR A 124 0.20 2.45 -12.70
CA THR A 124 -0.66 2.76 -13.84
C THR A 124 -1.34 1.53 -14.43
N VAL A 125 -0.80 0.34 -14.20
CA VAL A 125 -1.38 -0.93 -14.65
C VAL A 125 -2.53 -1.36 -13.75
N CYS A 126 -2.32 -1.29 -12.42
CA CYS A 126 -3.37 -1.62 -11.44
C CYS A 126 -4.40 -0.48 -11.28
N GLY A 127 -4.08 0.75 -11.73
CA GLY A 127 -4.94 1.91 -11.60
C GLY A 127 -5.14 2.38 -10.15
N THR A 128 -4.21 2.06 -9.26
CA THR A 128 -4.30 2.39 -7.82
C THR A 128 -2.94 2.66 -7.19
N THR A 129 -2.96 3.19 -5.97
CA THR A 129 -1.76 3.31 -5.15
C THR A 129 -1.29 1.94 -4.67
N ILE A 130 0.02 1.78 -4.52
CA ILE A 130 0.65 0.54 -4.06
C ILE A 130 1.49 0.80 -2.81
N ALA A 131 1.69 -0.25 -2.01
CA ALA A 131 2.53 -0.20 -0.83
C ALA A 131 4.01 -0.16 -1.20
N ASP A 132 4.84 0.44 -0.34
CA ASP A 132 6.29 0.52 -0.55
C ASP A 132 6.94 -0.87 -0.69
N ALA A 133 6.38 -1.88 -0.02
CA ALA A 133 6.84 -3.27 -0.11
C ALA A 133 6.65 -3.92 -1.50
N GLU A 134 5.81 -3.34 -2.35
CA GLU A 134 5.53 -3.83 -3.71
C GLU A 134 6.44 -3.19 -4.76
N ILE A 135 7.29 -2.22 -4.35
CA ILE A 135 8.18 -1.49 -5.25
C ILE A 135 9.48 -2.25 -5.40
N ILE A 136 9.85 -2.50 -6.65
CA ILE A 136 11.15 -3.05 -7.01
C ILE A 136 12.00 -1.94 -7.59
N TYR A 137 13.03 -1.54 -6.88
CA TYR A 137 13.99 -0.55 -7.36
C TYR A 137 14.96 -1.20 -8.35
N LYS A 138 15.15 -0.55 -9.49
CA LYS A 138 16.11 -0.96 -10.52
C LYS A 138 16.94 0.23 -10.92
N ASP A 139 18.26 0.02 -10.99
CA ASP A 139 19.17 1.01 -11.56
C ASP A 139 18.96 1.08 -13.06
N MET A 140 18.69 2.28 -13.55
CA MET A 140 18.50 2.55 -14.98
C MET A 140 19.40 3.70 -15.42
N PRO A 141 20.05 3.59 -16.58
CA PRO A 141 20.80 4.71 -17.13
C PRO A 141 19.84 5.86 -17.43
N THR A 142 20.19 7.05 -16.97
CA THR A 142 19.42 8.27 -17.20
C THR A 142 20.32 9.42 -17.60
N ARG A 143 19.74 10.49 -18.08
CA ARG A 143 20.45 11.73 -18.42
C ARG A 143 20.04 12.84 -17.48
N LEU A 144 21.01 13.57 -16.98
CA LEU A 144 20.76 14.81 -16.25
C LEU A 144 20.58 15.94 -17.27
N VAL A 145 19.41 16.55 -17.30
CA VAL A 145 19.04 17.63 -18.22
C VAL A 145 19.03 18.93 -17.44
N TYR A 146 19.74 19.94 -17.98
CA TYR A 146 19.75 21.28 -17.41
C TYR A 146 18.71 22.14 -18.12
N ILE A 147 17.82 22.76 -17.35
CA ILE A 147 16.73 23.60 -17.86
C ILE A 147 16.85 24.99 -17.26
N THR A 148 16.85 26.01 -18.09
CA THR A 148 16.95 27.40 -17.67
C THR A 148 15.59 28.07 -17.71
N PHE A 149 15.14 28.59 -16.58
CA PHE A 149 13.93 29.39 -16.42
C PHE A 149 14.30 30.88 -16.44
N LYS A 150 13.58 31.69 -17.22
CA LYS A 150 13.64 33.15 -17.13
C LYS A 150 12.82 33.62 -15.93
N LEU A 151 13.32 34.59 -15.20
CA LEU A 151 12.59 35.23 -14.11
C LEU A 151 11.87 36.47 -14.66
N LYS A 152 10.59 36.67 -14.26
CA LYS A 152 9.81 37.85 -14.71
C LYS A 152 10.45 39.16 -14.28
N GLU A 153 11.08 39.15 -13.11
CA GLU A 153 11.74 40.31 -12.51
C GLU A 153 13.20 40.49 -13.02
N GLY A 154 13.57 39.73 -14.06
CA GLY A 154 14.91 39.74 -14.64
C GLY A 154 15.86 38.69 -14.01
N GLY A 155 16.73 38.16 -14.85
CA GLY A 155 17.65 37.07 -14.52
C GLY A 155 17.15 35.70 -14.96
N VAL A 156 17.91 34.69 -14.59
CA VAL A 156 17.63 33.30 -14.94
C VAL A 156 17.94 32.38 -13.75
N ILE A 157 17.27 31.24 -13.68
CA ILE A 157 17.62 30.14 -12.78
C ILE A 157 17.74 28.86 -13.59
N THR A 158 18.81 28.10 -13.40
CA THR A 158 19.02 26.82 -14.08
C THR A 158 18.87 25.68 -13.08
N ILE A 159 17.99 24.75 -13.38
CA ILE A 159 17.80 23.51 -12.61
C ILE A 159 18.41 22.33 -13.36
N ALA A 160 18.66 21.23 -12.63
CA ALA A 160 19.04 19.96 -13.21
C ALA A 160 17.99 18.92 -12.84
N THR A 161 17.51 18.15 -13.81
CA THR A 161 16.49 17.11 -13.59
C THR A 161 16.78 15.87 -14.42
N THR A 162 16.42 14.71 -13.90
CA THR A 162 16.39 13.46 -14.66
C THR A 162 15.00 13.20 -15.30
N ARG A 163 14.03 14.08 -15.05
CA ARG A 163 12.63 13.94 -15.48
C ARG A 163 12.15 15.23 -16.20
N PRO A 164 12.72 15.55 -17.36
CA PRO A 164 12.34 16.77 -18.10
C PRO A 164 10.87 16.75 -18.58
N GLU A 165 10.26 15.58 -18.71
CA GLU A 165 8.86 15.40 -19.09
C GLU A 165 7.88 16.04 -18.11
N PHE A 166 8.28 16.27 -16.87
CA PHE A 166 7.44 16.93 -15.86
C PHE A 166 7.47 18.46 -15.91
N LEU A 167 8.21 19.03 -16.87
CA LEU A 167 8.30 20.48 -17.02
C LEU A 167 6.93 21.15 -17.18
N GLY A 168 6.01 20.51 -17.92
CA GLY A 168 4.65 21.01 -18.14
C GLY A 168 3.78 21.07 -16.87
N SER A 169 4.13 20.32 -15.82
CA SER A 169 3.45 20.32 -14.53
C SER A 169 4.19 21.08 -13.45
N CYS A 170 5.29 21.79 -13.79
CA CYS A 170 6.10 22.51 -12.84
C CYS A 170 5.33 23.68 -12.21
N GLN A 171 5.15 23.65 -10.89
CA GLN A 171 4.46 24.67 -10.12
C GLN A 171 5.44 25.59 -9.36
N THR A 172 6.57 25.05 -8.94
CA THR A 172 7.51 25.75 -8.07
C THR A 172 8.93 25.22 -8.31
N VAL A 173 9.91 26.11 -8.22
CA VAL A 173 11.33 25.76 -8.14
C VAL A 173 11.77 25.98 -6.70
N ILE A 174 12.18 24.91 -6.02
CA ILE A 174 12.64 24.94 -4.63
C ILE A 174 14.16 25.02 -4.63
N VAL A 175 14.71 25.93 -3.82
CA VAL A 175 16.14 26.12 -3.68
C VAL A 175 16.56 25.96 -2.21
N HIS A 176 17.78 25.53 -1.97
CA HIS A 176 18.30 25.44 -0.60
C HIS A 176 18.56 26.84 -0.02
N PRO A 177 18.16 27.13 1.23
CA PRO A 177 18.29 28.48 1.81
C PRO A 177 19.73 29.05 1.83
N ASN A 178 20.71 28.14 1.92
CA ASN A 178 22.13 28.50 1.98
C ASN A 178 22.82 28.44 0.60
N ASP A 179 22.07 28.24 -0.49
CA ASP A 179 22.65 28.25 -1.85
C ASP A 179 22.73 29.69 -2.37
N GLU A 180 23.92 30.25 -2.28
CA GLU A 180 24.19 31.65 -2.70
C GLU A 180 23.89 31.89 -4.19
N ARG A 181 23.98 30.84 -5.03
CA ARG A 181 23.69 30.93 -6.47
C ARG A 181 22.23 31.28 -6.76
N CYS A 182 21.34 30.92 -5.85
CA CYS A 182 19.90 31.07 -6.02
C CYS A 182 19.30 32.18 -5.15
N ARG A 183 20.11 32.86 -4.33
CA ARG A 183 19.65 33.89 -3.38
C ARG A 183 18.81 34.99 -4.08
N ASP A 184 19.25 35.43 -5.24
CA ASP A 184 18.57 36.49 -6.02
C ASP A 184 17.29 36.00 -6.71
N ALA A 185 17.04 34.70 -6.76
CA ALA A 185 15.84 34.13 -7.36
C ALA A 185 14.72 33.86 -6.36
N VAL A 186 15.00 33.93 -5.06
CA VAL A 186 14.01 33.67 -3.99
C VAL A 186 12.88 34.70 -4.09
N ASN A 187 11.63 34.22 -3.96
CA ASN A 187 10.39 35.01 -4.09
C ASN A 187 10.16 35.66 -5.46
N LYS A 188 10.89 35.26 -6.48
CA LYS A 188 10.65 35.69 -7.87
C LYS A 188 9.81 34.69 -8.65
N THR A 189 9.18 35.13 -9.72
CA THR A 189 8.35 34.26 -10.57
C THR A 189 9.19 33.72 -11.73
N ALA A 190 9.39 32.40 -11.76
CA ALA A 190 10.03 31.72 -12.86
C ALA A 190 9.03 31.42 -13.99
N VAL A 191 9.41 31.63 -15.23
CA VAL A 191 8.60 31.32 -16.41
C VAL A 191 9.00 29.93 -16.91
N VAL A 192 8.03 29.02 -16.99
CA VAL A 192 8.27 27.66 -17.52
C VAL A 192 8.66 27.76 -19.00
N PRO A 193 9.82 27.24 -19.43
CA PRO A 193 10.24 27.25 -20.82
C PRO A 193 9.54 26.12 -21.60
N LEU A 194 8.36 26.42 -22.14
CA LEU A 194 7.56 25.55 -23.02
C LEU A 194 7.59 26.08 -24.44
#